data_2c2bec9c390652442d2161c25c4c60d1
#
_entry.id   2c2bec9c390652442d2161c25c4c60d1
#
_cell.length_a   1.000
_cell.length_b   1.000
_cell.length_c   1.000
_cell.angle_alpha   90.00
_cell.angle_beta   90.00
_cell.angle_gamma   90.00
#
_symmetry.space_group_name_H-M   'P 1'
#
loop_
_entity.id
_entity.type
_entity.pdbx_description
1 polymer ?
#
loop_
_entity_poly.entity_id
_entity_poly.type
_entity_poly.pdbx_seq_one_letter_code
_entity_poly.pdbx_strand_id
1 'polypeptide(L)' 'MHNPGQGGQEPRPQFKLAMRGYAKGEVDDFLARLSDDPDLPVPAFARVMRGYDPTDVDLYIKSVKASGRRPLP' A
#
# COMPACT_ATOMS: atom_id res chain seq x y z
N MET A 1 -4.68 -20.21 -20.29
CA MET A 1 -4.28 -19.73 -20.29
C MET A 1 -4.01 -19.03 -19.46
N HIS A 2 -3.64 -18.84 -18.99
CA HIS A 2 -3.42 -18.25 -18.10
C HIS A 2 -3.50 -17.04 -18.21
N ASN A 3 -3.66 -16.49 -17.36
CA ASN A 3 -3.78 -15.32 -17.39
C ASN A 3 -2.71 -14.68 -17.46
N PRO A 4 -2.49 -14.29 -18.20
CA PRO A 4 -1.42 -13.60 -18.37
C PRO A 4 -1.28 -12.49 -17.57
N GLY A 5 -2.21 -11.90 -17.36
CA GLY A 5 -2.13 -10.73 -16.70
C GLY A 5 -1.46 -10.87 -15.51
N GLN A 6 -1.57 -11.83 -14.87
CA GLN A 6 -1.04 -11.89 -13.73
C GLN A 6 0.13 -12.50 -13.77
N GLY A 7 0.46 -12.99 -14.68
CA GLY A 7 1.59 -13.61 -14.63
C GLY A 7 2.64 -12.83 -14.22
N GLY A 8 3.30 -12.43 -14.11
CA GLY A 8 4.39 -11.77 -13.75
C GLY A 8 4.29 -10.66 -12.91
N GLN A 9 3.17 -10.38 -12.44
CA GLN A 9 3.05 -9.30 -11.66
C GLN A 9 3.46 -9.53 -10.34
N GLU A 10 4.08 -8.65 -9.70
CA GLU A 10 4.42 -8.74 -8.37
C GLU A 10 3.19 -8.67 -7.59
N PRO A 11 3.12 -9.27 -6.45
CA PRO A 11 1.94 -9.23 -5.65
C PRO A 11 1.65 -7.84 -5.20
N ARG A 12 0.46 -7.41 -5.38
CA ARG A 12 0.06 -6.13 -4.94
C ARG A 12 -0.86 -6.29 -3.82
N PRO A 13 -0.78 -5.49 -2.81
CA PRO A 13 -1.70 -5.60 -1.70
C PRO A 13 -3.10 -5.32 -2.16
N GLN A 14 -4.06 -6.08 -1.64
CA GLN A 14 -5.41 -5.83 -1.97
C GLN A 14 -6.14 -5.37 -0.77
N PHE A 15 -6.44 -4.11 -0.69
CA PHE A 15 -7.11 -3.55 0.46
C PHE A 15 -8.61 -3.57 0.26
N LYS A 16 -9.35 -3.72 1.33
CA LYS A 16 -10.78 -3.63 1.24
C LYS A 16 -11.15 -2.22 0.93
N LEU A 17 -12.31 -2.02 0.39
CA LEU A 17 -12.80 -0.68 0.10
C LEU A 17 -13.68 -0.20 1.24
N ALA A 18 -13.64 1.06 1.51
CA ALA A 18 -14.43 1.64 2.57
C ALA A 18 -15.08 2.90 2.09
N MET A 19 -16.18 3.27 2.72
CA MET A 19 -16.89 4.43 2.32
C MET A 19 -16.09 5.66 2.49
N ARG A 20 -15.35 5.83 3.47
CA ARG A 20 -14.53 6.99 3.64
C ARG A 20 -13.11 6.54 3.68
N GLY A 21 -12.65 5.92 2.64
CA GLY A 21 -11.31 5.37 2.61
C GLY A 21 -10.29 6.34 2.09
N TYR A 22 -9.06 5.91 2.05
CA TYR A 22 -7.99 6.72 1.51
C TYR A 22 -8.05 6.73 -0.02
N ALA A 23 -7.73 7.83 -0.62
CA ALA A 23 -7.76 7.96 -2.08
C ALA A 23 -6.81 6.94 -2.69
N LYS A 24 -7.31 6.12 -3.55
CA LYS A 24 -6.54 5.02 -4.12
C LYS A 24 -5.28 5.46 -4.82
N GLY A 25 -5.39 6.48 -5.64
CA GLY A 25 -4.25 6.96 -6.37
C GLY A 25 -3.12 7.43 -5.47
N GLU A 26 -3.49 8.09 -4.39
CA GLU A 26 -2.50 8.59 -3.45
C GLU A 26 -1.80 7.46 -2.73
N VAL A 27 -2.58 6.46 -2.35
CA VAL A 27 -2.03 5.32 -1.65
C VAL A 27 -1.11 4.55 -2.59
N ASP A 28 -1.56 4.30 -3.80
CA ASP A 28 -0.77 3.54 -4.77
C ASP A 28 0.56 4.23 -5.03
N ASP A 29 0.53 5.52 -5.19
CA ASP A 29 1.72 6.29 -5.43
C ASP A 29 2.66 6.23 -4.25
N PHE A 30 2.13 6.38 -3.06
CA PHE A 30 2.94 6.32 -1.85
C PHE A 30 3.57 4.95 -1.70
N LEU A 31 2.81 3.90 -1.92
CA LEU A 31 3.33 2.55 -1.76
C LEU A 31 4.45 2.25 -2.75
N ALA A 32 4.35 2.80 -3.93
CA ALA A 32 5.40 2.62 -4.92
C ALA A 32 6.69 3.27 -4.44
N ARG A 33 6.58 4.42 -3.81
CA ARG A 33 7.75 5.09 -3.29
C ARG A 33 8.26 4.42 -2.05
N LEU A 34 7.38 3.90 -1.24
CA LEU A 34 7.73 3.26 0.00
C LEU A 34 8.59 2.03 -0.25
N SER A 35 8.41 1.39 -1.37
CA SER A 35 9.19 0.23 -1.72
C SER A 35 10.66 0.59 -1.81
N ASP A 36 10.96 1.79 -2.27
CA ASP A 36 12.33 2.23 -2.38
C ASP A 36 12.82 2.91 -1.14
N ASP A 37 11.95 3.43 -0.35
CA ASP A 37 12.35 4.18 0.83
C ASP A 37 11.43 3.88 1.99
N PRO A 38 11.68 2.86 2.77
CA PRO A 38 10.81 2.49 3.85
C PRO A 38 10.70 3.54 4.94
N ASP A 39 11.60 4.50 4.95
CA ASP A 39 11.53 5.54 5.95
C ASP A 39 10.71 6.73 5.49
N LEU A 40 10.15 6.65 4.32
CA LEU A 40 9.34 7.72 3.81
C LEU A 40 8.22 8.07 4.77
N PRO A 41 8.04 9.31 5.11
CA PRO A 41 6.97 9.67 6.05
C PRO A 41 5.61 9.44 5.44
N VAL A 42 4.70 8.99 6.23
CA VAL A 42 3.35 8.70 5.77
C VAL A 42 2.55 9.97 5.65
N PRO A 43 2.03 10.29 4.51
CA PRO A 43 1.25 11.52 4.37
C PRO A 43 -0.17 11.33 4.84
N ALA A 44 -0.87 12.40 4.92
CA ALA A 44 -2.27 12.33 5.27
C ALA A 44 -3.03 12.15 3.98
N PHE A 45 -3.37 10.95 3.64
CA PHE A 45 -4.08 10.69 2.41
C PHE A 45 -5.47 11.31 2.43
N ALA A 46 -5.92 11.79 1.31
CA ALA A 46 -7.25 12.34 1.22
C ALA A 46 -8.27 11.24 1.42
N ARG A 47 -9.41 11.57 1.99
CA ARG A 47 -10.46 10.61 2.19
C ARG A 47 -11.48 10.75 1.10
N VAL A 48 -11.90 9.64 0.53
CA VAL A 48 -12.88 9.66 -0.54
C VAL A 48 -13.92 8.61 -0.30
N MET A 49 -15.00 8.67 -1.05
CA MET A 49 -16.05 7.80 -0.86
C MET A 49 -15.65 6.43 -1.28
N ARG A 50 -15.23 5.76 -1.64
CA ARG A 50 -14.86 4.47 -2.02
C ARG A 50 -13.38 4.36 -2.14
N GLY A 51 -12.70 4.56 -1.08
CA GLY A 51 -11.27 4.45 -1.06
C GLY A 51 -10.81 3.19 -0.39
N TYR A 52 -9.53 3.06 -0.20
CA TYR A 52 -8.97 1.88 0.50
C TYR A 52 -9.26 2.01 1.99
N ASP A 53 -9.55 0.92 2.62
CA ASP A 53 -9.84 0.90 4.05
C ASP A 53 -8.62 1.41 4.80
N PRO A 54 -8.74 2.45 5.59
CA PRO A 54 -7.60 3.03 6.28
C PRO A 54 -6.86 2.07 7.19
N THR A 55 -7.59 1.23 7.85
CA THR A 55 -6.98 0.27 8.75
C THR A 55 -6.09 -0.69 7.99
N ASP A 56 -6.57 -1.18 6.86
CA ASP A 56 -5.80 -2.11 6.04
C ASP A 56 -4.55 -1.44 5.52
N VAL A 57 -4.67 -0.21 5.06
CA VAL A 57 -3.54 0.50 4.50
C VAL A 57 -2.51 0.78 5.59
N ASP A 58 -2.97 1.24 6.72
CA ASP A 58 -2.08 1.56 7.83
C ASP A 58 -1.30 0.33 8.29
N LEU A 59 -1.96 -0.79 8.37
CA LEU A 59 -1.30 -2.01 8.78
C LEU A 59 -0.26 -2.46 7.76
N TYR A 60 -0.59 -2.31 6.50
CA TYR A 60 0.36 -2.69 5.46
C TYR A 60 1.59 -1.81 5.53
N ILE A 61 1.41 -0.52 5.68
CA ILE A 61 2.51 0.41 5.76
C ILE A 61 3.40 0.08 6.94
N LYS A 62 2.78 -0.20 8.09
CA LYS A 62 3.54 -0.55 9.24
C LYS A 62 4.35 -1.78 9.00
N SER A 63 3.80 -2.74 8.33
CA SER A 63 4.46 -3.98 8.04
C SER A 63 5.66 -3.76 7.12
N VAL A 64 5.51 -2.92 6.12
CA VAL A 64 6.59 -2.63 5.20
C VAL A 64 7.71 -1.89 5.90
N LYS A 65 7.35 -0.93 6.73
CA LYS A 65 8.35 -0.17 7.43
C LYS A 65 9.13 -1.04 8.39
N ALA A 66 8.45 -1.91 9.05
CA ALA A 66 9.09 -2.81 9.97
C ALA A 66 10.06 -3.74 9.25
N SER A 67 9.66 -4.26 8.11
CA SER A 67 10.48 -5.12 7.36
C SER A 67 11.65 -4.41 6.76
N GLY A 68 11.42 -3.26 6.22
CA GLY A 68 12.45 -2.50 5.59
C GLY A 68 13.51 -2.01 6.53
N ARG A 69 13.14 -1.80 7.80
CA ARG A 69 14.09 -1.32 8.73
C ARG A 69 14.77 -2.42 9.45
N ARG A 70 14.41 -3.64 9.31
CA ARG A 70 14.92 -4.68 10.03
C ARG A 70 16.34 -4.87 9.71
N PRO A 71 17.19 -4.89 10.63
CA PRO A 71 18.57 -5.06 10.39
C PRO A 71 18.84 -6.45 9.90
N LEU A 72 19.85 -6.61 9.15
CA LEU A 72 20.11 -7.87 8.68
C LEU A 72 20.77 -8.68 9.68
N PRO A 73 20.58 -9.89 9.74
CA PRO A 73 21.18 -10.75 10.73
C PRO A 73 22.67 -10.88 10.56
#